data_9b9a0c0ed39b9fcfa3f61fb91e545a09
#
_entry.id   9b9a0c0ed39b9fcfa3f61fb91e545a09
#
_cell.length_a   1.000
_cell.length_b   1.000
_cell.length_c   1.000
_cell.angle_alpha   90.00
_cell.angle_beta   90.00
_cell.angle_gamma   90.00
#
_symmetry.space_group_name_H-M   'P 1'
#
loop_
_entity.id
_entity.type
_entity.pdbx_description
1 polymer ?
#
loop_
_entity_poly.entity_id
_entity_poly.type
_entity_poly.pdbx_seq_one_letter_code
_entity_poly.pdbx_strand_id
1 'polypeptide(L)'
;VRHPLDILASFITLFYKDGTLNFIDKAMIEQKIPLTDDNRCHYMMNPGGIVWESMNALATAFRQKETQHIHFIQYDDLVSNPREIMNKLHGFLQLDPFDYKFDNVVAKDREKDAEVYGLPTMHEVRKSISKISKPYSEVLSTDVINKYINYDFWNQQ
;
A
#
# COMPACT_ATOMS: atom_id res chain seq x y z
N VAL A 1 -8.25 0.54 -1.74
CA VAL A 1 -7.41 1.70 -2.06
C VAL A 1 -6.92 2.40 -0.82
N ARG A 2 -5.79 3.08 -0.90
CA ARG A 2 -5.19 3.85 0.18
C ARG A 2 -4.47 5.05 -0.43
N HIS A 3 -4.46 6.20 0.25
CA HIS A 3 -3.77 7.39 -0.27
C HIS A 3 -2.28 7.10 -0.52
N PRO A 4 -1.68 7.51 -1.66
CA PRO A 4 -0.28 7.22 -1.98
C PRO A 4 0.70 7.71 -0.92
N LEU A 5 0.47 8.86 -0.29
CA LEU A 5 1.30 9.35 0.81
C LEU A 5 1.34 8.37 1.99
N ASP A 6 0.21 7.74 2.34
CA ASP A 6 0.18 6.72 3.40
C ASP A 6 0.91 5.44 2.99
N ILE A 7 0.88 5.10 1.69
CA ILE A 7 1.64 3.95 1.16
C ILE A 7 3.14 4.26 1.25
N LEU A 8 3.57 5.44 0.79
CA LEU A 8 4.96 5.88 0.86
C LEU A 8 5.46 5.91 2.31
N ALA A 9 4.70 6.52 3.22
CA ALA A 9 5.04 6.56 4.64
C ALA A 9 5.16 5.16 5.26
N SER A 10 4.31 4.23 4.82
CA SER A 10 4.38 2.83 5.26
C SER A 10 5.67 2.16 4.79
N PHE A 11 6.08 2.37 3.53
CA PHE A 11 7.35 1.86 3.01
C PHE A 11 8.55 2.45 3.74
N ILE A 12 8.61 3.78 3.91
CA ILE A 12 9.71 4.44 4.64
C ILE A 12 9.81 3.89 6.07
N THR A 13 8.69 3.77 6.77
CA THR A 13 8.66 3.18 8.12
C THR A 13 9.18 1.73 8.13
N LEU A 14 8.81 0.94 7.13
CA LEU A 14 9.24 -0.45 6.98
C LEU A 14 10.76 -0.54 6.72
N PHE A 15 11.30 0.32 5.86
CA PHE A 15 12.73 0.37 5.56
C PHE A 15 13.57 0.62 6.82
N TYR A 16 13.11 1.53 7.69
CA TYR A 16 13.77 1.76 8.98
C TYR A 16 13.58 0.61 9.97
N LYS A 17 12.40 -0.01 10.00
CA LYS A 17 12.13 -1.16 10.88
C LYS A 17 13.02 -2.35 10.57
N ASP A 18 13.14 -2.70 9.30
CA ASP A 18 13.86 -3.88 8.87
C ASP A 18 15.38 -3.65 8.77
N GLY A 19 15.82 -2.39 8.61
CA GLY A 19 17.22 -1.96 8.74
C GLY A 19 18.21 -2.55 7.74
N THR A 20 17.72 -3.21 6.68
CA THR A 20 18.52 -3.89 5.65
C THR A 20 18.47 -3.14 4.32
N LEU A 21 19.44 -3.42 3.46
CA LEU A 21 19.44 -2.89 2.09
C LEU A 21 18.32 -3.58 1.29
N ASN A 22 17.22 -2.87 1.09
CA ASN A 22 16.03 -3.38 0.43
C ASN A 22 16.14 -3.31 -1.11
N PHE A 23 15.15 -3.86 -1.82
CA PHE A 23 15.15 -3.93 -3.29
C PHE A 23 15.10 -2.54 -3.97
N ILE A 24 14.44 -1.55 -3.35
CA ILE A 24 14.42 -0.17 -3.84
C ILE A 24 15.81 0.45 -3.71
N ASP A 25 16.46 0.30 -2.54
CA ASP A 25 17.81 0.83 -2.31
C ASP A 25 18.83 0.23 -3.28
N LYS A 26 18.75 -1.09 -3.55
CA LYS A 26 19.63 -1.76 -4.53
C LYS A 26 19.46 -1.15 -5.92
N ALA A 27 18.22 -1.00 -6.38
CA ALA A 27 17.93 -0.42 -7.69
C ALA A 27 18.37 1.06 -7.78
N MET A 28 18.20 1.83 -6.71
CA MET A 28 18.67 3.22 -6.66
C MET A 28 20.20 3.31 -6.70
N ILE A 29 20.92 2.42 -6.01
CA ILE A 29 22.39 2.36 -6.05
C ILE A 29 22.89 2.07 -7.46
N GLU A 30 22.30 1.08 -8.15
CA GLU A 30 22.63 0.75 -9.54
C GLU A 30 22.46 1.97 -10.47
N GLN A 31 21.46 2.80 -10.22
CA GLN A 31 21.18 4.02 -10.96
C GLN A 31 21.91 5.26 -10.43
N LYS A 32 22.77 5.11 -9.41
CA LYS A 32 23.53 6.18 -8.78
C LYS A 32 22.63 7.28 -8.16
N ILE A 33 21.45 6.90 -7.68
CA ILE A 33 20.52 7.80 -7.00
C ILE A 33 20.85 7.79 -5.50
N PRO A 34 21.03 8.97 -4.86
CA PRO A 34 21.30 9.04 -3.42
C PRO A 34 20.17 8.42 -2.58
N LEU A 35 20.54 7.66 -1.55
CA LEU A 35 19.58 6.97 -0.65
C LEU A 35 19.00 7.93 0.40
N THR A 36 18.20 8.87 -0.04
CA THR A 36 17.38 9.72 0.84
C THR A 36 15.92 9.25 0.80
N ASP A 37 15.14 9.57 1.83
CA ASP A 37 13.73 9.17 1.89
C ASP A 37 12.92 9.82 0.77
N ASP A 38 13.22 11.07 0.43
CA ASP A 38 12.57 11.75 -0.69
C ASP A 38 12.85 11.06 -2.02
N ASN A 39 14.11 10.69 -2.25
CA ASN A 39 14.48 9.95 -3.45
C ASN A 39 13.84 8.55 -3.50
N ARG A 40 13.72 7.85 -2.37
CA ARG A 40 12.97 6.59 -2.27
C ARG A 40 11.52 6.80 -2.66
N CYS A 41 10.87 7.83 -2.11
CA CYS A 41 9.49 8.18 -2.46
C CYS A 41 9.35 8.51 -3.95
N HIS A 42 10.23 9.33 -4.50
CA HIS A 42 10.22 9.66 -5.92
C HIS A 42 10.48 8.45 -6.80
N TYR A 43 11.39 7.57 -6.41
CA TYR A 43 11.69 6.34 -7.15
C TYR A 43 10.45 5.42 -7.21
N MET A 44 9.75 5.23 -6.10
CA MET A 44 8.52 4.44 -6.06
C MET A 44 7.36 5.07 -6.84
N MET A 45 7.35 6.40 -7.00
CA MET A 45 6.32 7.16 -7.70
C MET A 45 6.68 7.53 -9.16
N ASN A 46 7.87 7.21 -9.64
CA ASN A 46 8.23 7.39 -11.05
C ASN A 46 7.64 6.27 -11.93
N PRO A 47 7.47 6.50 -13.25
CA PRO A 47 7.10 5.44 -14.20
C PRO A 47 8.01 4.21 -14.04
N GLY A 48 7.41 3.04 -13.87
CA GLY A 48 8.10 1.80 -13.50
C GLY A 48 8.29 1.56 -12.00
N GLY A 49 8.00 2.55 -11.16
CA GLY A 49 8.04 2.40 -9.70
C GLY A 49 6.82 1.66 -9.15
N ILE A 50 7.01 0.91 -8.06
CA ILE A 50 6.01 0.00 -7.51
C ILE A 50 4.68 0.67 -7.15
N VAL A 51 4.72 1.90 -6.61
CA VAL A 51 3.49 2.65 -6.27
C VAL A 51 2.87 3.23 -7.53
N TRP A 52 3.68 3.80 -8.42
CA TRP A 52 3.21 4.39 -9.67
C TRP A 52 2.51 3.35 -10.56
N GLU A 53 3.07 2.15 -10.72
CA GLU A 53 2.47 1.10 -11.57
C GLU A 53 1.09 0.71 -11.05
N SER A 54 0.93 0.52 -9.75
CA SER A 54 -0.37 0.21 -9.14
C SER A 54 -1.37 1.35 -9.36
N MET A 55 -0.94 2.60 -9.18
CA MET A 55 -1.78 3.79 -9.40
C MET A 55 -2.17 3.95 -10.87
N ASN A 56 -1.22 3.74 -11.79
CA ASN A 56 -1.47 3.85 -13.22
C ASN A 56 -2.42 2.76 -13.75
N ALA A 57 -2.33 1.56 -13.21
CA ALA A 57 -3.28 0.48 -13.53
C ALA A 57 -4.72 0.88 -13.16
N LEU A 58 -4.93 1.38 -11.94
CA LEU A 58 -6.23 1.88 -11.50
C LEU A 58 -6.70 3.09 -12.34
N ALA A 59 -5.84 4.09 -12.56
CA ALA A 59 -6.16 5.24 -13.38
C ALA A 59 -6.55 4.86 -14.82
N THR A 60 -5.97 3.80 -15.34
CA THR A 60 -6.33 3.26 -16.66
C THR A 60 -7.74 2.71 -16.68
N ALA A 61 -8.14 1.94 -15.67
CA ALA A 61 -9.51 1.44 -15.53
C ALA A 61 -10.54 2.60 -15.45
N PHE A 62 -10.23 3.66 -14.71
CA PHE A 62 -11.07 4.87 -14.65
C PHE A 62 -11.19 5.56 -16.02
N ARG A 63 -10.09 5.77 -16.72
CA ARG A 63 -10.09 6.38 -18.06
C ARG A 63 -10.86 5.55 -19.08
N GLN A 64 -10.80 4.23 -18.98
CA GLN A 64 -11.52 3.32 -19.89
C GLN A 64 -12.98 3.08 -19.49
N LYS A 65 -13.45 3.67 -18.40
CA LYS A 65 -14.80 3.50 -17.84
C LYS A 65 -15.14 2.04 -17.49
N GLU A 66 -14.14 1.24 -17.13
CA GLU A 66 -14.28 -0.17 -16.74
C GLU A 66 -14.45 -0.37 -15.23
N THR A 67 -14.82 0.70 -14.51
CA THR A 67 -14.94 0.68 -13.04
C THR A 67 -16.14 -0.12 -12.53
N GLN A 68 -17.12 -0.42 -13.38
CA GLN A 68 -18.30 -1.24 -13.02
C GLN A 68 -17.94 -2.66 -12.55
N HIS A 69 -16.76 -3.15 -12.95
CA HIS A 69 -16.26 -4.48 -12.56
C HIS A 69 -15.27 -4.43 -11.39
N ILE A 70 -15.09 -3.25 -10.79
CA ILE A 70 -14.11 -3.03 -9.72
C ILE A 70 -14.83 -2.56 -8.47
N HIS A 71 -14.65 -3.31 -7.37
CA HIS A 71 -15.13 -2.90 -6.06
C HIS A 71 -13.99 -2.24 -5.27
N PHE A 72 -14.13 -0.95 -5.00
CA PHE A 72 -13.11 -0.20 -4.23
C PHE A 72 -13.35 -0.33 -2.74
N ILE A 73 -12.34 -0.81 -2.02
CA ILE A 73 -12.33 -0.87 -0.56
C ILE A 73 -11.31 0.13 -0.06
N GLN A 74 -11.76 1.12 0.71
CA GLN A 74 -10.88 2.05 1.40
C GLN A 74 -10.18 1.32 2.55
N TYR A 75 -8.87 1.49 2.68
CA TYR A 75 -8.07 0.84 3.71
C TYR A 75 -8.56 1.21 5.13
N ASP A 76 -8.84 2.49 5.37
CA ASP A 76 -9.29 2.96 6.68
C ASP A 76 -10.65 2.39 7.06
N ASP A 77 -11.57 2.23 6.10
CA ASP A 77 -12.86 1.58 6.34
C ASP A 77 -12.68 0.10 6.67
N LEU A 78 -11.82 -0.60 5.92
CA LEU A 78 -11.53 -2.01 6.16
C LEU A 78 -10.95 -2.25 7.56
N VAL A 79 -10.02 -1.40 8.01
CA VAL A 79 -9.43 -1.59 9.36
C VAL A 79 -10.34 -1.13 10.48
N SER A 80 -11.25 -0.19 10.22
CA SER A 80 -12.21 0.31 11.22
C SER A 80 -13.45 -0.58 11.38
N ASN A 81 -13.98 -1.10 10.27
CA ASN A 81 -15.22 -1.86 10.20
C ASN A 81 -15.08 -3.11 9.32
N PRO A 82 -14.14 -4.04 9.61
CA PRO A 82 -13.80 -5.12 8.69
C PRO A 82 -14.98 -6.03 8.37
N ARG A 83 -15.87 -6.31 9.32
CA ARG A 83 -17.05 -7.17 9.10
C ARG A 83 -18.03 -6.55 8.10
N GLU A 84 -18.33 -5.28 8.23
CA GLU A 84 -19.23 -4.58 7.33
C GLU A 84 -18.66 -4.52 5.90
N ILE A 85 -17.37 -4.19 5.77
CA ILE A 85 -16.71 -4.10 4.47
C ILE A 85 -16.63 -5.46 3.78
N MET A 86 -16.33 -6.54 4.52
CA MET A 86 -16.32 -7.88 3.96
C MET A 86 -17.72 -8.34 3.52
N ASN A 87 -18.79 -7.99 4.25
CA ASN A 87 -20.15 -8.27 3.83
C ASN A 87 -20.53 -7.53 2.54
N LYS A 88 -20.13 -6.25 2.40
CA LYS A 88 -20.32 -5.50 1.14
C LYS A 88 -19.57 -6.14 -0.03
N LEU A 89 -18.33 -6.61 0.21
CA LEU A 89 -17.54 -7.32 -0.79
C LEU A 89 -18.24 -8.62 -1.22
N HIS A 90 -18.75 -9.42 -0.27
CA HIS A 90 -19.50 -10.65 -0.58
C HIS A 90 -20.74 -10.35 -1.42
N GLY A 91 -21.48 -9.28 -1.09
CA GLY A 91 -22.64 -8.84 -1.89
C GLY A 91 -22.25 -8.46 -3.32
N PHE A 92 -21.16 -7.74 -3.50
CA PHE A 92 -20.64 -7.39 -4.83
C PHE A 92 -20.23 -8.62 -5.64
N LEU A 93 -19.59 -9.59 -5.00
CA LEU A 93 -19.15 -10.85 -5.63
C LEU A 93 -20.25 -11.88 -5.76
N GLN A 94 -21.47 -11.62 -5.26
CA GLN A 94 -22.59 -12.57 -5.20
C GLN A 94 -22.23 -13.88 -4.47
N LEU A 95 -21.43 -13.76 -3.39
CA LEU A 95 -21.03 -14.89 -2.55
C LEU A 95 -21.86 -14.93 -1.28
N ASP A 96 -22.03 -16.13 -0.73
CA ASP A 96 -22.65 -16.32 0.57
C ASP A 96 -21.84 -15.63 1.69
N PRO A 97 -22.50 -15.11 2.73
CA PRO A 97 -21.82 -14.56 3.88
C PRO A 97 -20.87 -15.56 4.54
N PHE A 98 -19.70 -15.09 4.98
CA PHE A 98 -18.73 -15.91 5.70
C PHE A 98 -18.37 -15.26 7.03
N ASP A 99 -18.29 -16.04 8.10
CA ASP A 99 -17.93 -15.52 9.43
C ASP A 99 -16.41 -15.47 9.61
N TYR A 100 -15.82 -14.33 9.28
CA TYR A 100 -14.40 -14.06 9.43
C TYR A 100 -14.03 -13.80 10.90
N LYS A 101 -12.86 -14.32 11.30
CA LYS A 101 -12.23 -14.04 12.61
C LYS A 101 -11.16 -12.96 12.44
N PHE A 102 -11.53 -11.70 12.70
CA PHE A 102 -10.66 -10.54 12.50
C PHE A 102 -9.64 -10.32 13.65
N ASP A 103 -9.79 -11.01 14.75
CA ASP A 103 -8.95 -10.98 15.95
C ASP A 103 -7.98 -12.16 16.05
N ASN A 104 -8.10 -13.14 15.14
CA ASN A 104 -7.25 -14.33 15.10
C ASN A 104 -6.91 -14.71 13.66
N VAL A 105 -6.28 -13.78 12.93
CA VAL A 105 -5.81 -14.00 11.57
C VAL A 105 -4.56 -14.87 11.60
N VAL A 106 -4.53 -15.91 10.79
CA VAL A 106 -3.42 -16.87 10.70
C VAL A 106 -2.91 -16.90 9.27
N ALA A 107 -1.60 -16.67 9.09
CA ALA A 107 -0.95 -16.88 7.80
C ALA A 107 -0.88 -18.38 7.50
N LYS A 108 -1.35 -18.81 6.33
CA LYS A 108 -1.18 -20.18 5.84
C LYS A 108 0.25 -20.45 5.40
N ASP A 109 0.79 -19.50 4.64
CA ASP A 109 2.13 -19.58 4.07
C ASP A 109 2.94 -18.35 4.49
N ARG A 110 4.24 -18.47 4.50
CA ARG A 110 5.16 -17.35 4.73
C ARG A 110 5.91 -17.08 3.44
N GLU A 111 5.88 -15.84 3.00
CA GLU A 111 6.69 -15.39 1.87
C GLU A 111 8.16 -15.29 2.26
N LYS A 112 9.04 -15.39 1.28
CA LYS A 112 10.48 -15.25 1.46
C LYS A 112 10.91 -13.78 1.34
N ASP A 113 10.26 -12.91 2.09
CA ASP A 113 10.40 -11.46 2.03
C ASP A 113 11.84 -10.97 2.18
N ALA A 114 12.58 -11.56 3.12
CA ALA A 114 13.98 -11.23 3.34
C ALA A 114 14.86 -11.55 2.12
N GLU A 115 14.59 -12.69 1.46
CA GLU A 115 15.35 -13.17 0.32
C GLU A 115 15.03 -12.33 -0.95
N VAL A 116 13.74 -12.08 -1.18
CA VAL A 116 13.25 -11.45 -2.41
C VAL A 116 13.37 -9.93 -2.34
N TYR A 117 12.93 -9.33 -1.22
CA TYR A 117 12.80 -7.87 -1.11
C TYR A 117 13.86 -7.23 -0.20
N GLY A 118 14.57 -8.02 0.59
CA GLY A 118 15.42 -7.49 1.66
C GLY A 118 14.62 -6.84 2.79
N LEU A 119 13.34 -7.20 2.94
CA LEU A 119 12.39 -6.64 3.91
C LEU A 119 11.69 -7.79 4.66
N PRO A 120 12.29 -8.34 5.72
CA PRO A 120 11.80 -9.54 6.41
C PRO A 120 10.35 -9.49 6.88
N THR A 121 9.81 -8.29 7.11
CA THR A 121 8.45 -8.10 7.66
C THR A 121 7.47 -7.47 6.66
N MET A 122 7.80 -7.44 5.37
CA MET A 122 6.98 -6.78 4.35
C MET A 122 5.55 -7.34 4.27
N HIS A 123 5.39 -8.65 4.27
CA HIS A 123 4.10 -9.34 4.24
C HIS A 123 3.75 -10.01 5.58
N GLU A 124 4.24 -9.44 6.69
CA GLU A 124 3.93 -9.95 8.03
C GLU A 124 2.42 -9.90 8.29
N VAL A 125 1.81 -11.08 8.42
CA VAL A 125 0.39 -11.21 8.79
C VAL A 125 0.23 -11.04 10.30
N ARG A 126 -0.55 -10.05 10.70
CA ARG A 126 -0.86 -9.76 12.11
C ARG A 126 -2.06 -10.53 12.57
N LYS A 127 -2.09 -10.87 13.87
CA LYS A 127 -3.20 -11.61 14.47
C LYS A 127 -4.52 -10.86 14.46
N SER A 128 -4.49 -9.52 14.47
CA SER A 128 -5.68 -8.69 14.44
C SER A 128 -5.59 -7.58 13.40
N ILE A 129 -6.73 -7.20 12.86
CA ILE A 129 -6.84 -6.06 11.97
C ILE A 129 -6.87 -4.78 12.80
N SER A 130 -5.88 -3.93 12.61
CA SER A 130 -5.78 -2.64 13.29
C SER A 130 -4.96 -1.64 12.50
N LYS A 131 -5.26 -0.35 12.63
CA LYS A 131 -4.46 0.72 12.04
C LYS A 131 -3.19 0.91 12.88
N ILE A 132 -2.05 0.74 12.28
CA ILE A 132 -0.75 0.86 12.95
C ILE A 132 0.18 1.87 12.30
N SER A 133 -0.18 2.35 11.11
CA SER A 133 0.64 3.31 10.37
C SER A 133 0.61 4.67 11.05
N LYS A 134 1.77 5.30 11.15
CA LYS A 134 1.86 6.72 11.49
C LYS A 134 1.23 7.57 10.38
N PRO A 135 0.68 8.75 10.70
CA PRO A 135 0.29 9.72 9.69
C PRO A 135 1.48 10.03 8.77
N TYR A 136 1.24 10.16 7.47
CA TYR A 136 2.30 10.49 6.52
C TYR A 136 3.01 11.81 6.85
N SER A 137 2.31 12.76 7.47
CA SER A 137 2.87 14.05 7.90
C SER A 137 3.96 13.95 8.96
N GLU A 138 4.02 12.83 9.69
CA GLU A 138 5.10 12.56 10.67
C GLU A 138 6.31 11.85 10.06
N VAL A 139 6.18 11.34 8.83
CA VAL A 139 7.18 10.47 8.19
C VAL A 139 7.79 11.12 6.95
N LEU A 140 6.97 11.80 6.14
CA LEU A 140 7.39 12.34 4.85
C LEU A 140 7.74 13.82 4.94
N SER A 141 8.66 14.26 4.08
CA SER A 141 9.00 15.69 3.93
C SER A 141 7.84 16.49 3.33
N THR A 142 7.82 17.78 3.58
CA THR A 142 6.87 18.72 2.97
C THR A 142 6.91 18.67 1.44
N ASP A 143 8.09 18.48 0.86
CA ASP A 143 8.26 18.42 -0.61
C ASP A 143 7.57 17.20 -1.21
N VAL A 144 7.75 16.03 -0.60
CA VAL A 144 7.05 14.79 -1.02
C VAL A 144 5.53 14.95 -0.85
N ILE A 145 5.09 15.51 0.29
CA ILE A 145 3.66 15.72 0.55
C ILE A 145 3.06 16.64 -0.51
N ASN A 146 3.62 17.82 -0.73
CA ASN A 146 3.12 18.79 -1.69
C ASN A 146 3.05 18.22 -3.12
N LYS A 147 4.04 17.39 -3.48
CA LYS A 147 4.12 16.80 -4.81
C LYS A 147 3.03 15.76 -5.07
N TYR A 148 2.64 14.99 -4.06
CA TYR A 148 1.76 13.82 -4.26
C TYR A 148 0.41 13.89 -3.54
N ILE A 149 0.07 15.00 -2.89
CA ILE A 149 -1.18 15.14 -2.13
C ILE A 149 -2.45 14.96 -2.97
N ASN A 150 -2.41 15.27 -4.26
CA ASN A 150 -3.55 15.21 -5.16
C ASN A 150 -3.58 13.92 -6.04
N TYR A 151 -2.90 12.86 -5.62
CA TYR A 151 -2.82 11.62 -6.40
C TYR A 151 -3.93 10.60 -6.05
N ASP A 152 -4.97 11.02 -5.37
CA ASP A 152 -6.11 10.20 -4.95
C ASP A 152 -7.31 10.28 -5.91
N PHE A 153 -7.05 10.13 -7.20
CA PHE A 153 -8.02 10.34 -8.29
C PHE A 153 -9.34 9.56 -8.15
N TRP A 154 -9.37 8.48 -7.37
CA TRP A 154 -10.62 7.73 -7.09
C TRP A 154 -11.57 8.46 -6.12
N ASN A 155 -11.14 9.50 -5.45
CA ASN A 155 -11.95 10.35 -4.59
C ASN A 155 -12.52 11.58 -5.33
N GLN A 156 -12.17 11.79 -6.61
CA GLN A 156 -12.52 12.96 -7.41
C GLN A 156 -13.77 12.74 -8.28
N GLN A 157 -14.65 11.79 -7.90
CA GLN A 157 -15.92 11.52 -8.62
C GLN A 157 -17.09 12.32 -8.05
#